data_78953382069800ba6cf1f78eb14ef606
#
_entry.id   78953382069800ba6cf1f78eb14ef606
#
_cell.length_a   1.000
_cell.length_b   1.000
_cell.length_c   1.000
_cell.angle_alpha   90.00
_cell.angle_beta   90.00
_cell.angle_gamma   90.00
#
_symmetry.space_group_name_H-M   'P 1'
#
loop_
_entity.id
_entity.type
_entity.pdbx_description
1 polymer ?
#
loop_
_entity_poly.entity_id
_entity_poly.type
_entity_poly.pdbx_seq_one_letter_code
_entity_poly.pdbx_strand_id
1 'polypeptide(L)'
;VTSVPGTPGAPDGAPGTEARNGSRESRGSLPAPHRREAQGRRFRARVAVLGYRAGAWILGRVPLGPAARVGGWIAVGVYWAWPTKRRYVRANAARVLGVAPDDRRVGHLARAVYRNQVRWVLELMRLSRLSQAERIAQIGDKAAAPFHAAWLESNGLVIVGAHLGNNEAAAAGLAGRGWPINAVADDTAYEELFQHLDRERRGWGVEQIPWRNLREVFRVLHRREIVGLLVDWGYRPDGIPVRFFGAWTRFPAGPAVLAAKTGATILPFWVIRSKGRHATEVGERITVASMEPAELARATQEIAAVLEAGIRQAPEQWCVFKPIWPDDPGEVARLESLAEPPPQTATTPGAAAAPKPAPAGVKGAGA
;
A
#
# COMPACT_ATOMS: atom_id res chain seq x y z
N VAL A 1 -53.43 6.74 -35.75
CA VAL A 1 -53.98 6.36 -37.02
C VAL A 1 -53.01 5.47 -37.72
N THR A 2 -53.48 4.28 -37.92
CA THR A 2 -53.31 3.16 -38.85
C THR A 2 -52.11 2.23 -38.59
N SER A 3 -52.34 1.09 -38.14
CA SER A 3 -53.01 -0.20 -38.56
C SER A 3 -51.96 -1.25 -38.95
N VAL A 4 -52.07 -2.38 -38.26
CA VAL A 4 -51.51 -3.73 -38.51
C VAL A 4 -52.16 -4.34 -39.77
N PRO A 5 -51.53 -5.27 -40.53
CA PRO A 5 -51.74 -6.71 -40.36
C PRO A 5 -50.50 -7.57 -40.69
N GLY A 6 -50.35 -8.85 -40.48
CA GLY A 6 -51.14 -9.97 -40.11
C GLY A 6 -50.31 -11.25 -40.24
N THR A 7 -50.60 -12.25 -39.42
CA THR A 7 -50.08 -13.64 -39.45
C THR A 7 -50.72 -14.45 -40.58
N PRO A 8 -50.10 -15.54 -41.08
CA PRO A 8 -50.50 -16.92 -40.76
C PRO A 8 -49.27 -17.89 -40.75
N GLY A 9 -49.25 -19.11 -40.22
CA GLY A 9 -50.12 -20.13 -39.79
C GLY A 9 -49.26 -21.35 -39.48
N ALA A 10 -49.67 -22.13 -38.48
CA ALA A 10 -49.07 -23.42 -38.12
C ALA A 10 -49.54 -24.53 -39.09
N PRO A 11 -48.89 -25.70 -39.09
CA PRO A 11 -49.65 -26.88 -38.76
C PRO A 11 -49.00 -27.89 -37.78
N ASP A 12 -49.89 -28.63 -37.17
CA ASP A 12 -49.85 -29.72 -36.23
C ASP A 12 -48.83 -30.84 -36.42
N GLY A 13 -48.46 -31.48 -35.31
CA GLY A 13 -47.78 -32.76 -35.27
C GLY A 13 -47.21 -33.15 -33.90
N ALA A 14 -48.05 -33.58 -32.95
CA ALA A 14 -47.61 -34.44 -31.87
C ALA A 14 -47.75 -35.92 -32.32
N PRO A 15 -47.03 -36.93 -31.76
CA PRO A 15 -46.97 -37.23 -30.33
C PRO A 15 -45.61 -37.79 -29.83
N GLY A 16 -45.44 -37.86 -28.53
CA GLY A 16 -44.33 -38.61 -27.92
C GLY A 16 -44.06 -38.24 -26.47
N THR A 17 -44.85 -38.84 -25.60
CA THR A 17 -44.58 -38.89 -24.14
C THR A 17 -43.28 -39.60 -23.85
N GLU A 18 -42.30 -38.86 -23.32
CA GLU A 18 -41.23 -39.45 -22.49
C GLU A 18 -41.04 -38.60 -21.23
N ALA A 19 -41.31 -39.25 -20.10
CA ALA A 19 -41.12 -38.74 -18.75
C ALA A 19 -39.63 -38.46 -18.50
N ARG A 20 -39.21 -37.19 -18.51
CA ARG A 20 -37.95 -36.79 -17.98
C ARG A 20 -38.04 -36.54 -16.48
N ASN A 21 -37.58 -37.53 -15.78
CA ASN A 21 -37.29 -37.56 -14.37
C ASN A 21 -36.41 -36.34 -14.01
N GLY A 22 -37.02 -35.34 -13.36
CA GLY A 22 -36.32 -34.15 -12.85
C GLY A 22 -35.46 -34.54 -11.68
N SER A 23 -34.18 -34.80 -11.94
CA SER A 23 -33.15 -34.83 -10.88
C SER A 23 -33.05 -33.44 -10.27
N ARG A 24 -33.66 -33.27 -9.08
CA ARG A 24 -33.35 -32.21 -8.16
C ARG A 24 -31.85 -32.31 -7.85
N GLU A 25 -31.04 -31.50 -8.47
CA GLU A 25 -29.68 -31.25 -7.99
C GLU A 25 -29.77 -30.78 -6.53
N SER A 26 -29.48 -31.68 -5.63
CA SER A 26 -29.25 -31.36 -4.22
C SER A 26 -28.11 -30.36 -4.18
N ARG A 27 -28.40 -29.14 -3.72
CA ARG A 27 -27.38 -28.18 -3.32
C ARG A 27 -26.45 -28.88 -2.33
N GLY A 28 -25.34 -29.37 -2.82
CA GLY A 28 -24.34 -30.08 -2.04
C GLY A 28 -23.92 -29.25 -0.84
N SER A 29 -24.28 -29.72 0.35
CA SER A 29 -23.77 -29.19 1.60
C SER A 29 -22.26 -29.39 1.61
N LEU A 30 -21.49 -28.29 1.76
CA LEU A 30 -20.04 -28.33 1.90
C LEU A 30 -19.62 -29.42 2.90
N PRO A 31 -18.56 -30.20 2.62
CA PRO A 31 -18.11 -31.27 3.48
C PRO A 31 -17.78 -30.79 4.91
N ALA A 32 -18.05 -31.62 5.89
CA ALA A 32 -17.95 -31.32 7.33
C ALA A 32 -16.63 -30.67 7.81
N PRO A 33 -15.43 -30.98 7.27
CA PRO A 33 -14.18 -30.32 7.67
C PRO A 33 -14.19 -28.82 7.33
N HIS A 34 -14.71 -28.40 6.18
CA HIS A 34 -14.80 -26.98 5.81
C HIS A 34 -15.75 -26.17 6.72
N ARG A 35 -16.78 -26.79 7.29
CA ARG A 35 -17.68 -26.13 8.25
C ARG A 35 -16.98 -25.83 9.58
N ARG A 36 -16.18 -26.78 10.10
CA ARG A 36 -15.42 -26.59 11.35
C ARG A 36 -14.35 -25.51 11.23
N GLU A 37 -13.64 -25.46 10.12
CA GLU A 37 -12.65 -24.43 9.85
C GLU A 37 -13.30 -23.04 9.70
N ALA A 38 -14.45 -22.95 9.03
CA ALA A 38 -15.20 -21.71 8.90
C ALA A 38 -15.75 -21.23 10.26
N GLN A 39 -16.25 -22.15 11.10
CA GLN A 39 -16.67 -21.82 12.46
C GLN A 39 -15.51 -21.37 13.34
N GLY A 40 -14.37 -22.04 13.26
CA GLY A 40 -13.16 -21.65 13.99
C GLY A 40 -12.65 -20.26 13.57
N ARG A 41 -12.69 -19.92 12.29
CA ARG A 41 -12.34 -18.58 11.79
C ARG A 41 -13.29 -17.51 12.32
N ARG A 42 -14.61 -17.74 12.24
CA ARG A 42 -15.63 -16.82 12.78
C ARG A 42 -15.50 -16.63 14.30
N PHE A 43 -15.23 -17.69 15.04
CA PHE A 43 -15.01 -17.58 16.48
C PHE A 43 -13.79 -16.71 16.80
N ARG A 44 -12.64 -16.95 16.14
CA ARG A 44 -11.43 -16.14 16.31
C ARG A 44 -11.67 -14.67 15.96
N ALA A 45 -12.40 -14.40 14.90
CA ALA A 45 -12.74 -13.05 14.49
C ALA A 45 -13.64 -12.35 15.52
N ARG A 46 -14.65 -13.01 16.05
CA ARG A 46 -15.49 -12.48 17.15
C ARG A 46 -14.69 -12.20 18.41
N VAL A 47 -13.79 -13.10 18.80
CA VAL A 47 -12.89 -12.89 19.95
C VAL A 47 -11.99 -11.69 19.71
N ALA A 48 -11.46 -11.52 18.50
CA ALA A 48 -10.66 -10.35 18.15
C ALA A 48 -11.45 -9.04 18.26
N VAL A 49 -12.68 -9.00 17.75
CA VAL A 49 -13.57 -7.82 17.87
C VAL A 49 -13.94 -7.54 19.33
N LEU A 50 -14.30 -8.57 20.10
CA LEU A 50 -14.60 -8.40 21.52
C LEU A 50 -13.39 -7.90 22.31
N GLY A 51 -12.20 -8.47 22.04
CA GLY A 51 -10.95 -8.03 22.65
C GLY A 51 -10.60 -6.58 22.28
N TYR A 52 -10.80 -6.21 21.00
CA TYR A 52 -10.64 -4.83 20.56
C TYR A 52 -11.59 -3.88 21.30
N ARG A 53 -12.89 -4.21 21.38
CA ARG A 53 -13.91 -3.39 22.06
C ARG A 53 -13.63 -3.26 23.57
N ALA A 54 -13.28 -4.36 24.22
CA ALA A 54 -12.91 -4.36 25.64
C ALA A 54 -11.65 -3.49 25.88
N GLY A 55 -10.64 -3.65 25.03
CA GLY A 55 -9.43 -2.83 25.04
C GLY A 55 -9.74 -1.35 24.86
N ALA A 56 -10.57 -1.00 23.88
CA ALA A 56 -11.01 0.38 23.65
C ALA A 56 -11.80 0.95 24.84
N TRP A 57 -12.62 0.14 25.49
CA TRP A 57 -13.36 0.53 26.70
C TRP A 57 -12.43 0.79 27.88
N ILE A 58 -11.47 -0.09 28.15
CA ILE A 58 -10.46 0.08 29.21
C ILE A 58 -9.61 1.33 28.97
N LEU A 59 -9.08 1.46 27.74
CA LEU A 59 -8.21 2.57 27.35
C LEU A 59 -8.88 3.94 27.37
N GLY A 60 -10.21 3.97 27.30
CA GLY A 60 -10.95 5.19 27.50
C GLY A 60 -10.90 5.70 28.95
N ARG A 61 -10.48 4.87 29.90
CA ARG A 61 -10.41 5.17 31.34
C ARG A 61 -8.98 5.30 31.86
N VAL A 62 -8.02 4.70 31.16
CA VAL A 62 -6.61 4.69 31.57
C VAL A 62 -5.82 5.70 30.73
N PRO A 63 -4.98 6.56 31.32
CA PRO A 63 -4.09 7.43 30.55
C PRO A 63 -3.19 6.63 29.61
N LEU A 64 -2.93 7.16 28.41
CA LEU A 64 -2.16 6.46 27.36
C LEU A 64 -0.73 6.13 27.82
N GLY A 65 -0.09 7.00 28.60
CA GLY A 65 1.30 6.80 29.05
C GLY A 65 1.49 5.52 29.87
N PRO A 66 0.77 5.31 30.98
CA PRO A 66 0.80 4.04 31.72
C PRO A 66 0.42 2.83 30.88
N ALA A 67 -0.65 2.91 30.08
CA ALA A 67 -1.07 1.82 29.20
C ALA A 67 0.03 1.45 28.19
N ALA A 68 0.71 2.42 27.59
CA ALA A 68 1.80 2.20 26.66
C ALA A 68 3.06 1.60 27.34
N ARG A 69 3.34 1.93 28.61
CA ARG A 69 4.44 1.30 29.36
C ARG A 69 4.17 -0.19 29.59
N VAL A 70 2.98 -0.53 30.12
CA VAL A 70 2.56 -1.93 30.35
C VAL A 70 2.54 -2.69 29.03
N GLY A 71 1.88 -2.10 28.02
CA GLY A 71 1.84 -2.66 26.67
C GLY A 71 3.23 -2.88 26.06
N GLY A 72 4.17 -1.99 26.37
CA GLY A 72 5.56 -2.11 25.95
C GLY A 72 6.30 -3.32 26.55
N TRP A 73 5.99 -3.70 27.79
CA TRP A 73 6.51 -4.94 28.39
C TRP A 73 5.90 -6.18 27.76
N ILE A 74 4.58 -6.16 27.53
CA ILE A 74 3.87 -7.23 26.82
C ILE A 74 4.46 -7.39 25.40
N ALA A 75 4.71 -6.30 24.69
CA ALA A 75 5.33 -6.31 23.37
C ALA A 75 6.70 -7.02 23.35
N VAL A 76 7.54 -6.80 24.38
CA VAL A 76 8.83 -7.50 24.51
C VAL A 76 8.61 -8.99 24.79
N GLY A 77 7.63 -9.36 25.60
CA GLY A 77 7.23 -10.76 25.79
C GLY A 77 6.82 -11.43 24.46
N VAL A 78 5.97 -10.75 23.66
CA VAL A 78 5.56 -11.21 22.32
C VAL A 78 6.74 -11.32 21.36
N TYR A 79 7.70 -10.38 21.41
CA TYR A 79 8.93 -10.45 20.61
C TYR A 79 9.70 -11.76 20.87
N TRP A 80 9.77 -12.22 22.11
CA TRP A 80 10.43 -13.48 22.45
C TRP A 80 9.57 -14.70 22.13
N ALA A 81 8.26 -14.63 22.32
CA ALA A 81 7.33 -15.70 22.10
C ALA A 81 7.01 -15.99 20.62
N TRP A 82 7.31 -15.07 19.71
CA TRP A 82 6.97 -15.21 18.29
C TRP A 82 8.21 -15.20 17.38
N PRO A 83 8.96 -16.32 17.27
CA PRO A 83 10.26 -16.37 16.59
C PRO A 83 10.17 -16.04 15.09
N THR A 84 9.13 -16.46 14.40
CA THR A 84 8.95 -16.16 12.96
C THR A 84 8.84 -14.67 12.71
N LYS A 85 7.99 -13.96 13.44
CA LYS A 85 7.83 -12.51 13.28
C LYS A 85 9.07 -11.76 13.74
N ARG A 86 9.71 -12.22 14.83
CA ARG A 86 11.00 -11.69 15.27
C ARG A 86 12.07 -11.77 14.19
N ARG A 87 12.15 -12.90 13.46
CA ARG A 87 13.10 -13.06 12.35
C ARG A 87 12.87 -12.01 11.27
N TYR A 88 11.62 -11.81 10.83
CA TYR A 88 11.28 -10.83 9.81
C TYR A 88 11.61 -9.40 10.24
N VAL A 89 11.20 -9.00 11.45
CA VAL A 89 11.48 -7.64 11.95
C VAL A 89 12.97 -7.42 12.12
N ARG A 90 13.75 -8.43 12.56
CA ARG A 90 15.22 -8.32 12.64
C ARG A 90 15.87 -8.20 11.27
N ALA A 91 15.43 -8.97 10.27
CA ALA A 91 15.93 -8.88 8.91
C ALA A 91 15.66 -7.48 8.32
N ASN A 92 14.44 -6.98 8.46
CA ASN A 92 14.09 -5.62 8.04
C ASN A 92 14.94 -4.56 8.79
N ALA A 93 15.10 -4.69 10.10
CA ALA A 93 15.91 -3.77 10.92
C ALA A 93 17.39 -3.76 10.50
N ALA A 94 17.97 -4.91 10.19
CA ALA A 94 19.35 -5.02 9.72
C ALA A 94 19.55 -4.25 8.40
N ARG A 95 18.62 -4.38 7.47
CA ARG A 95 18.63 -3.63 6.20
C ARG A 95 18.51 -2.12 6.42
N VAL A 96 17.56 -1.69 7.24
CA VAL A 96 17.36 -0.26 7.55
C VAL A 96 18.62 0.36 8.21
N LEU A 97 19.27 -0.39 9.08
CA LEU A 97 20.50 0.05 9.74
C LEU A 97 21.77 -0.10 8.89
N GLY A 98 21.70 -0.87 7.80
CA GLY A 98 22.87 -1.18 6.97
C GLY A 98 23.94 -1.99 7.70
N VAL A 99 23.55 -2.93 8.58
CA VAL A 99 24.44 -3.70 9.43
C VAL A 99 24.14 -5.20 9.35
N ALA A 100 25.07 -6.02 9.86
CA ALA A 100 24.88 -7.46 9.94
C ALA A 100 23.69 -7.83 10.85
N PRO A 101 22.95 -8.93 10.58
CA PRO A 101 21.73 -9.30 11.34
C PRO A 101 21.99 -9.64 12.82
N ASP A 102 23.21 -9.95 13.21
CA ASP A 102 23.65 -10.26 14.57
C ASP A 102 24.08 -9.01 15.38
N ASP A 103 24.22 -7.85 14.72
CA ASP A 103 24.55 -6.59 15.40
C ASP A 103 23.52 -6.30 16.52
N ARG A 104 24.02 -5.84 17.67
CA ARG A 104 23.19 -5.53 18.85
C ARG A 104 22.14 -4.46 18.55
N ARG A 105 22.43 -3.50 17.68
CA ARG A 105 21.51 -2.43 17.25
C ARG A 105 20.25 -3.01 16.60
N VAL A 106 20.37 -4.10 15.84
CA VAL A 106 19.23 -4.81 15.22
C VAL A 106 18.27 -5.31 16.29
N GLY A 107 18.79 -5.92 17.36
CA GLY A 107 17.96 -6.40 18.47
C GLY A 107 17.28 -5.26 19.24
N HIS A 108 17.94 -4.13 19.41
CA HIS A 108 17.36 -2.94 20.05
C HIS A 108 16.23 -2.34 19.18
N LEU A 109 16.49 -2.12 17.89
CA LEU A 109 15.50 -1.60 16.94
C LEU A 109 14.29 -2.53 16.83
N ALA A 110 14.51 -3.83 16.68
CA ALA A 110 13.41 -4.79 16.57
C ALA A 110 12.49 -4.77 17.80
N ARG A 111 13.02 -4.71 19.03
CA ARG A 111 12.19 -4.57 20.24
C ARG A 111 11.47 -3.23 20.31
N ALA A 112 12.07 -2.16 19.82
CA ALA A 112 11.43 -0.85 19.72
C ALA A 112 10.26 -0.87 18.73
N VAL A 113 10.39 -1.54 17.58
CA VAL A 113 9.28 -1.77 16.61
C VAL A 113 8.10 -2.48 17.28
N TYR A 114 8.34 -3.55 18.04
CA TYR A 114 7.24 -4.23 18.77
C TYR A 114 6.54 -3.33 19.77
N ARG A 115 7.29 -2.50 20.51
CA ARG A 115 6.70 -1.52 21.44
C ARG A 115 5.88 -0.46 20.70
N ASN A 116 6.38 0.01 19.58
CA ASN A 116 5.65 0.99 18.76
C ASN A 116 4.41 0.40 18.12
N GLN A 117 4.42 -0.87 17.70
CA GLN A 117 3.23 -1.57 17.21
C GLN A 117 2.12 -1.63 18.27
N VAL A 118 2.46 -2.01 19.51
CA VAL A 118 1.47 -2.02 20.59
C VAL A 118 0.96 -0.61 20.87
N ARG A 119 1.83 0.39 20.89
CA ARG A 119 1.42 1.77 21.09
C ARG A 119 0.48 2.25 19.97
N TRP A 120 0.76 1.90 18.71
CA TRP A 120 -0.12 2.17 17.58
C TRP A 120 -1.53 1.58 17.79
N VAL A 121 -1.62 0.31 18.22
CA VAL A 121 -2.91 -0.35 18.53
C VAL A 121 -3.65 0.42 19.65
N LEU A 122 -2.96 0.84 20.70
CA LEU A 122 -3.55 1.59 21.81
C LEU A 122 -4.06 2.97 21.35
N GLU A 123 -3.33 3.65 20.50
CA GLU A 123 -3.73 4.93 19.90
C GLU A 123 -4.95 4.75 18.99
N LEU A 124 -4.96 3.72 18.12
CA LEU A 124 -6.10 3.39 17.27
C LEU A 124 -7.37 3.15 18.09
N MET A 125 -7.30 2.33 19.16
CA MET A 125 -8.44 2.05 20.03
C MET A 125 -9.00 3.30 20.72
N ARG A 126 -8.22 4.36 20.89
CA ARG A 126 -8.65 5.63 21.47
C ARG A 126 -9.22 6.60 20.45
N LEU A 127 -8.84 6.46 19.18
CA LEU A 127 -9.13 7.42 18.12
C LEU A 127 -10.63 7.69 17.95
N SER A 128 -11.46 6.65 18.08
CA SER A 128 -12.92 6.75 18.00
C SER A 128 -13.57 7.50 19.17
N ARG A 129 -12.84 7.75 20.25
CA ARG A 129 -13.32 8.50 21.42
C ARG A 129 -12.96 9.98 21.38
N LEU A 130 -12.07 10.35 20.49
CA LEU A 130 -11.66 11.72 20.31
C LEU A 130 -12.71 12.50 19.52
N SER A 131 -12.96 13.72 19.93
CA SER A 131 -13.72 14.68 19.13
C SER A 131 -12.97 14.97 17.80
N GLN A 132 -13.69 15.53 16.84
CA GLN A 132 -13.08 15.97 15.59
C GLN A 132 -11.93 16.97 15.83
N ALA A 133 -12.14 17.93 16.73
CA ALA A 133 -11.11 18.91 17.07
C ALA A 133 -9.86 18.28 17.67
N GLU A 134 -10.02 17.28 18.56
CA GLU A 134 -8.89 16.54 19.13
C GLU A 134 -8.15 15.70 18.06
N ARG A 135 -8.86 15.06 17.12
CA ARG A 135 -8.23 14.34 16.00
C ARG A 135 -7.41 15.27 15.12
N ILE A 136 -7.95 16.44 14.79
CA ILE A 136 -7.22 17.48 14.03
C ILE A 136 -5.98 17.94 14.83
N ALA A 137 -6.11 18.19 16.13
CA ALA A 137 -5.02 18.65 16.98
C ALA A 137 -3.89 17.61 17.16
N GLN A 138 -4.15 16.32 16.93
CA GLN A 138 -3.12 15.28 17.01
C GLN A 138 -2.14 15.31 15.85
N ILE A 139 -2.54 15.83 14.67
CA ILE A 139 -1.67 15.98 13.51
C ILE A 139 -1.08 17.38 13.47
N GLY A 140 0.19 17.48 13.12
CA GLY A 140 0.83 18.80 12.95
C GLY A 140 0.35 19.49 11.67
N ASP A 141 0.44 20.82 11.67
CA ASP A 141 0.00 21.65 10.52
C ASP A 141 1.05 21.78 9.41
N LYS A 142 2.29 21.32 9.65
CA LYS A 142 3.41 21.49 8.72
C LYS A 142 3.12 20.98 7.29
N ALA A 143 2.45 19.83 7.17
CA ALA A 143 2.11 19.25 5.87
C ALA A 143 0.74 19.73 5.33
N ALA A 144 -0.05 20.47 6.09
CA ALA A 144 -1.42 20.81 5.71
C ALA A 144 -1.46 21.66 4.43
N ALA A 145 -0.67 22.73 4.36
CA ALA A 145 -0.63 23.61 3.19
C ALA A 145 -0.10 22.90 1.93
N PRO A 146 1.07 22.22 1.93
CA PRO A 146 1.55 21.52 0.75
C PRO A 146 0.65 20.36 0.33
N PHE A 147 0.02 19.66 1.29
CA PHE A 147 -0.95 18.62 0.99
C PHE A 147 -2.20 19.19 0.31
N HIS A 148 -2.76 20.28 0.85
CA HIS A 148 -3.93 20.95 0.28
C HIS A 148 -3.67 21.48 -1.12
N ALA A 149 -2.51 22.12 -1.33
CA ALA A 149 -2.10 22.60 -2.64
C ALA A 149 -1.95 21.43 -3.64
N ALA A 150 -1.33 20.32 -3.22
CA ALA A 150 -1.21 19.14 -4.07
C ALA A 150 -2.57 18.58 -4.49
N TRP A 151 -3.54 18.56 -3.58
CA TRP A 151 -4.89 18.08 -3.90
C TRP A 151 -5.63 19.02 -4.86
N LEU A 152 -5.65 20.33 -4.58
CA LEU A 152 -6.38 21.30 -5.41
C LEU A 152 -5.83 21.40 -6.84
N GLU A 153 -4.53 21.28 -7.00
CA GLU A 153 -3.84 21.44 -8.30
C GLU A 153 -3.82 20.12 -9.11
N SER A 154 -4.30 19.01 -8.56
CA SER A 154 -4.27 17.69 -9.23
C SER A 154 -5.63 17.24 -9.76
N ASN A 155 -5.61 16.33 -10.74
CA ASN A 155 -6.79 15.62 -11.24
C ASN A 155 -7.09 14.38 -10.39
N GLY A 156 -7.26 14.56 -9.06
CA GLY A 156 -7.26 13.50 -8.07
C GLY A 156 -5.86 13.28 -7.48
N LEU A 157 -5.81 12.87 -6.23
CA LEU A 157 -4.56 12.71 -5.49
C LEU A 157 -4.38 11.28 -5.01
N VAL A 158 -3.25 10.66 -5.36
CA VAL A 158 -2.84 9.36 -4.82
C VAL A 158 -1.79 9.61 -3.74
N ILE A 159 -2.18 9.51 -2.47
CA ILE A 159 -1.22 9.59 -1.37
C ILE A 159 -0.61 8.21 -1.13
N VAL A 160 0.71 8.15 -1.08
CA VAL A 160 1.44 6.90 -0.93
C VAL A 160 2.32 6.96 0.31
N GLY A 161 2.14 5.99 1.20
CA GLY A 161 2.88 5.91 2.45
C GLY A 161 3.44 4.53 2.75
N ALA A 162 4.16 4.46 3.87
CA ALA A 162 4.63 3.24 4.51
C ALA A 162 3.86 2.98 5.81
N HIS A 163 3.96 1.77 6.37
CA HIS A 163 3.45 1.44 7.72
C HIS A 163 4.35 2.09 8.80
N LEU A 164 4.57 3.40 8.67
CA LEU A 164 5.40 4.24 9.52
C LEU A 164 4.52 5.15 10.39
N GLY A 165 4.71 5.11 11.69
CA GLY A 165 3.94 5.90 12.64
C GLY A 165 2.46 5.54 12.70
N ASN A 166 1.58 6.53 12.79
CA ASN A 166 0.13 6.30 12.92
C ASN A 166 -0.67 6.91 11.76
N ASN A 167 -0.75 6.16 10.66
CA ASN A 167 -1.50 6.55 9.45
C ASN A 167 -3.00 6.72 9.72
N GLU A 168 -3.57 5.97 10.68
CA GLU A 168 -4.99 6.11 11.05
C GLU A 168 -5.28 7.47 11.70
N ALA A 169 -4.40 7.91 12.60
CA ALA A 169 -4.52 9.23 13.21
C ALA A 169 -4.36 10.35 12.16
N ALA A 170 -3.43 10.19 11.21
CA ALA A 170 -3.26 11.13 10.11
C ALA A 170 -4.51 11.19 9.23
N ALA A 171 -5.03 10.04 8.78
CA ALA A 171 -6.24 9.97 7.95
C ALA A 171 -7.44 10.61 8.66
N ALA A 172 -7.68 10.27 9.94
CA ALA A 172 -8.77 10.84 10.72
C ALA A 172 -8.64 12.35 10.95
N GLY A 173 -7.41 12.84 11.15
CA GLY A 173 -7.14 14.27 11.31
C GLY A 173 -7.31 15.06 10.00
N LEU A 174 -6.89 14.50 8.86
CA LEU A 174 -7.08 15.10 7.53
C LEU A 174 -8.56 15.09 7.15
N ALA A 175 -9.27 13.97 7.32
CA ALA A 175 -10.71 13.90 7.08
C ALA A 175 -11.49 14.87 7.98
N GLY A 176 -11.06 15.04 9.24
CA GLY A 176 -11.61 16.03 10.16
C GLY A 176 -11.51 17.48 9.66
N ARG A 177 -10.56 17.79 8.78
CA ARG A 177 -10.44 19.09 8.08
C ARG A 177 -11.38 19.22 6.87
N GLY A 178 -12.21 18.21 6.58
CA GLY A 178 -13.13 18.17 5.44
C GLY A 178 -12.52 17.65 4.15
N TRP A 179 -11.36 17.00 4.20
CA TRP A 179 -10.73 16.44 3.01
C TRP A 179 -11.28 15.03 2.71
N PRO A 180 -11.61 14.71 1.43
CA PRO A 180 -12.23 13.46 1.03
C PRO A 180 -11.20 12.32 1.01
N ILE A 181 -10.90 11.74 2.17
CA ILE A 181 -9.90 10.68 2.32
C ILE A 181 -10.54 9.32 2.10
N ASN A 182 -10.02 8.58 1.12
CA ASN A 182 -10.40 7.21 0.82
C ASN A 182 -9.19 6.29 1.00
N ALA A 183 -9.23 5.37 1.95
CA ALA A 183 -8.14 4.46 2.24
C ALA A 183 -8.37 3.09 1.59
N VAL A 184 -7.41 2.60 0.82
CA VAL A 184 -7.46 1.23 0.30
C VAL A 184 -6.97 0.26 1.37
N ALA A 185 -7.77 -0.75 1.68
CA ALA A 185 -7.48 -1.70 2.75
C ALA A 185 -7.74 -3.15 2.35
N ASP A 186 -7.02 -4.07 3.03
CA ASP A 186 -7.19 -5.52 2.86
C ASP A 186 -8.39 -6.01 3.69
N ASP A 187 -9.40 -6.52 3.02
CA ASP A 187 -10.64 -7.05 3.59
C ASP A 187 -10.60 -8.56 3.87
N THR A 188 -9.47 -9.24 3.60
CA THR A 188 -9.42 -10.70 3.55
C THR A 188 -9.00 -11.38 4.84
N ALA A 189 -8.27 -10.70 5.73
CA ALA A 189 -7.66 -11.35 6.89
C ALA A 189 -8.65 -11.63 8.04
N TYR A 190 -9.53 -10.67 8.38
CA TYR A 190 -10.52 -10.76 9.47
C TYR A 190 -11.74 -9.90 9.11
N GLU A 191 -12.70 -10.47 8.40
CA GLU A 191 -13.87 -9.75 7.88
C GLU A 191 -14.66 -8.96 8.94
N GLU A 192 -14.95 -9.59 10.11
CA GLU A 192 -15.72 -8.91 11.16
C GLU A 192 -14.94 -7.75 11.81
N LEU A 193 -13.61 -7.88 11.96
CA LEU A 193 -12.76 -6.81 12.44
C LEU A 193 -12.63 -5.70 11.39
N PHE A 194 -12.49 -6.06 10.12
CA PHE A 194 -12.50 -5.11 9.01
C PHE A 194 -13.78 -4.27 9.01
N GLN A 195 -14.96 -4.91 9.09
CA GLN A 195 -16.26 -4.23 9.14
C GLN A 195 -16.41 -3.35 10.38
N HIS A 196 -15.82 -3.76 11.51
CA HIS A 196 -15.84 -2.94 12.72
C HIS A 196 -14.99 -1.68 12.55
N LEU A 197 -13.77 -1.83 12.05
CA LEU A 197 -12.87 -0.71 11.79
C LEU A 197 -13.37 0.20 10.65
N ASP A 198 -14.04 -0.35 9.64
CA ASP A 198 -14.69 0.42 8.58
C ASP A 198 -15.75 1.39 9.16
N ARG A 199 -16.60 0.90 10.05
CA ARG A 199 -17.58 1.76 10.72
C ARG A 199 -16.94 2.86 11.58
N GLU A 200 -15.84 2.56 12.26
CA GLU A 200 -15.08 3.56 13.02
C GLU A 200 -14.49 4.62 12.10
N ARG A 201 -13.84 4.21 11.00
CA ARG A 201 -13.22 5.10 10.00
C ARG A 201 -14.24 6.02 9.35
N ARG A 202 -15.42 5.49 8.96
CA ARG A 202 -16.53 6.32 8.46
C ARG A 202 -16.98 7.35 9.49
N GLY A 203 -16.99 6.99 10.77
CA GLY A 203 -17.26 7.91 11.89
C GLY A 203 -16.22 9.04 12.03
N TRP A 204 -15.04 8.87 11.43
CA TRP A 204 -14.00 9.91 11.36
C TRP A 204 -14.02 10.70 10.05
N GLY A 205 -14.86 10.31 9.09
CA GLY A 205 -14.91 10.88 7.74
C GLY A 205 -13.93 10.23 6.75
N VAL A 206 -13.40 9.04 7.07
CA VAL A 206 -12.52 8.27 6.19
C VAL A 206 -13.31 7.15 5.53
N GLU A 207 -13.43 7.17 4.21
CA GLU A 207 -14.02 6.08 3.45
C GLU A 207 -12.99 4.96 3.22
N GLN A 208 -13.46 3.72 3.27
CA GLN A 208 -12.61 2.55 3.07
C GLN A 208 -12.97 1.83 1.78
N ILE A 209 -11.98 1.59 0.92
CA ILE A 209 -12.15 0.88 -0.33
C ILE A 209 -11.46 -0.48 -0.19
N PRO A 210 -12.18 -1.61 -0.33
CA PRO A 210 -11.56 -2.92 -0.42
C PRO A 210 -10.57 -2.97 -1.58
N TRP A 211 -9.37 -3.47 -1.36
CA TRP A 211 -8.30 -3.47 -2.37
C TRP A 211 -8.68 -4.14 -3.70
N ARG A 212 -9.68 -5.04 -3.68
CA ARG A 212 -10.22 -5.71 -4.87
C ARG A 212 -11.18 -4.83 -5.68
N ASN A 213 -11.68 -3.75 -5.10
CA ASN A 213 -12.63 -2.85 -5.75
C ASN A 213 -11.91 -1.72 -6.50
N LEU A 214 -11.09 -2.09 -7.47
CA LEU A 214 -10.36 -1.13 -8.30
C LEU A 214 -11.27 -0.14 -9.02
N ARG A 215 -12.50 -0.55 -9.38
CA ARG A 215 -13.47 0.36 -10.02
C ARG A 215 -13.80 1.55 -9.13
N GLU A 216 -13.92 1.34 -7.83
CA GLU A 216 -14.19 2.44 -6.90
C GLU A 216 -12.98 3.36 -6.75
N VAL A 217 -11.76 2.82 -6.73
CA VAL A 217 -10.53 3.62 -6.71
C VAL A 217 -10.50 4.59 -7.91
N PHE A 218 -10.81 4.09 -9.11
CA PHE A 218 -10.90 4.94 -10.30
C PHE A 218 -12.00 6.01 -10.20
N ARG A 219 -13.20 5.66 -9.71
CA ARG A 219 -14.29 6.62 -9.51
C ARG A 219 -13.90 7.75 -8.54
N VAL A 220 -13.25 7.40 -7.43
CA VAL A 220 -12.76 8.35 -6.43
C VAL A 220 -11.79 9.34 -7.08
N LEU A 221 -10.80 8.86 -7.84
CA LEU A 221 -9.85 9.73 -8.53
C LEU A 221 -10.52 10.61 -9.58
N HIS A 222 -11.50 10.10 -10.35
CA HIS A 222 -12.26 10.91 -11.30
C HIS A 222 -13.12 11.99 -10.63
N ARG A 223 -13.55 11.78 -9.38
CA ARG A 223 -14.18 12.83 -8.56
C ARG A 223 -13.18 13.83 -7.97
N ARG A 224 -11.90 13.71 -8.31
CA ARG A 224 -10.79 14.51 -7.78
C ARG A 224 -10.64 14.41 -6.26
N GLU A 225 -11.00 13.26 -5.70
CA GLU A 225 -10.81 12.96 -4.30
C GLU A 225 -9.43 12.34 -4.04
N ILE A 226 -9.17 11.97 -2.79
CA ILE A 226 -7.87 11.49 -2.32
C ILE A 226 -7.94 9.98 -2.09
N VAL A 227 -7.02 9.23 -2.67
CA VAL A 227 -6.84 7.79 -2.45
C VAL A 227 -5.55 7.54 -1.68
N GLY A 228 -5.64 6.89 -0.53
CA GLY A 228 -4.50 6.51 0.30
C GLY A 228 -4.09 5.06 0.11
N LEU A 229 -2.79 4.83 -0.13
CA LEU A 229 -2.17 3.52 -0.35
C LEU A 229 -0.93 3.36 0.53
N LEU A 230 -0.80 2.21 1.21
CA LEU A 230 0.45 1.80 1.85
C LEU A 230 1.09 0.69 1.01
N VAL A 231 2.36 0.87 0.61
CA VAL A 231 2.99 0.03 -0.43
C VAL A 231 4.02 -0.96 0.11
N ASP A 232 4.28 -0.97 1.40
CA ASP A 232 5.35 -1.71 2.07
C ASP A 232 4.86 -2.91 2.89
N TRP A 233 3.72 -3.51 2.53
CA TRP A 233 3.13 -4.62 3.32
C TRP A 233 3.79 -6.00 3.10
N GLY A 234 5.00 -6.04 2.57
CA GLY A 234 5.76 -7.26 2.33
C GLY A 234 6.14 -7.44 0.87
N TYR A 235 7.06 -8.37 0.62
CA TYR A 235 7.52 -8.71 -0.71
C TYR A 235 6.38 -9.17 -1.63
N ARG A 236 6.35 -8.65 -2.86
CA ARG A 236 5.34 -8.96 -3.87
C ARG A 236 6.01 -9.37 -5.18
N PRO A 237 5.97 -10.66 -5.55
CA PRO A 237 6.62 -11.15 -6.78
C PRO A 237 6.11 -10.49 -8.06
N ASP A 238 4.86 -10.00 -8.05
CA ASP A 238 4.18 -9.30 -9.15
C ASP A 238 4.43 -7.78 -9.18
N GLY A 239 5.24 -7.25 -8.25
CA GLY A 239 5.54 -5.83 -8.15
C GLY A 239 6.64 -5.36 -9.11
N ILE A 240 6.81 -4.04 -9.18
CA ILE A 240 7.90 -3.39 -9.92
C ILE A 240 9.19 -3.48 -9.09
N PRO A 241 10.33 -3.89 -9.71
CA PRO A 241 11.62 -3.90 -9.06
C PRO A 241 12.04 -2.49 -8.63
N VAL A 242 12.50 -2.34 -7.39
CA VAL A 242 13.03 -1.09 -6.82
C VAL A 242 14.22 -1.36 -5.91
N ARG A 243 15.14 -0.41 -5.82
CA ARG A 243 16.14 -0.36 -4.76
C ARG A 243 15.57 0.31 -3.52
N PHE A 244 15.64 -0.41 -2.40
CA PHE A 244 15.11 0.06 -1.11
C PHE A 244 16.09 -0.34 -0.01
N PHE A 245 16.61 0.61 0.75
CA PHE A 245 17.72 0.43 1.70
C PHE A 245 18.91 -0.32 1.08
N GLY A 246 19.29 0.07 -0.12
CA GLY A 246 20.46 -0.46 -0.81
C GLY A 246 20.29 -1.87 -1.40
N ALA A 247 19.15 -2.53 -1.21
CA ALA A 247 18.88 -3.86 -1.74
C ALA A 247 17.66 -3.87 -2.68
N TRP A 248 17.64 -4.82 -3.61
CA TRP A 248 16.53 -4.97 -4.53
C TRP A 248 15.34 -5.65 -3.88
N THR A 249 14.16 -5.10 -4.12
CA THR A 249 12.86 -5.66 -3.76
C THR A 249 11.84 -5.29 -4.82
N ARG A 250 10.55 -5.58 -4.55
CA ARG A 250 9.45 -5.20 -5.44
C ARG A 250 8.39 -4.44 -4.67
N PHE A 251 7.93 -3.33 -5.25
CA PHE A 251 6.80 -2.57 -4.76
C PHE A 251 5.58 -2.73 -5.67
N PRO A 252 4.36 -2.58 -5.13
CA PRO A 252 3.14 -2.65 -5.94
C PRO A 252 3.14 -1.58 -7.04
N ALA A 253 2.78 -1.96 -8.26
CA ALA A 253 2.63 -1.03 -9.39
C ALA A 253 1.42 -0.09 -9.24
N GLY A 254 0.49 -0.40 -8.31
CA GLY A 254 -0.79 0.28 -8.18
C GLY A 254 -0.73 1.80 -8.21
N PRO A 255 0.07 2.48 -7.39
CA PRO A 255 0.14 3.94 -7.39
C PRO A 255 0.53 4.53 -8.74
N ALA A 256 1.59 4.01 -9.37
CA ALA A 256 2.06 4.49 -10.66
C ALA A 256 1.04 4.24 -11.78
N VAL A 257 0.44 3.05 -11.81
CA VAL A 257 -0.62 2.69 -12.77
C VAL A 257 -1.86 3.57 -12.61
N LEU A 258 -2.29 3.84 -11.39
CA LEU A 258 -3.44 4.72 -11.13
C LEU A 258 -3.14 6.14 -11.65
N ALA A 259 -1.98 6.68 -11.31
CA ALA A 259 -1.57 8.01 -11.76
C ALA A 259 -1.50 8.10 -13.30
N ALA A 260 -0.85 7.14 -13.96
CA ALA A 260 -0.74 7.10 -15.42
C ALA A 260 -2.09 7.04 -16.13
N LYS A 261 -3.06 6.28 -15.57
CA LYS A 261 -4.38 6.09 -16.19
C LYS A 261 -5.37 7.22 -15.92
N THR A 262 -5.22 7.96 -14.82
CA THR A 262 -6.18 8.98 -14.41
C THR A 262 -5.64 10.41 -14.53
N GLY A 263 -4.35 10.58 -14.73
CA GLY A 263 -3.68 11.86 -14.63
C GLY A 263 -3.60 12.41 -13.20
N ALA A 264 -3.86 11.54 -12.19
CA ALA A 264 -3.72 11.91 -10.79
C ALA A 264 -2.24 12.13 -10.43
N THR A 265 -2.00 13.01 -9.48
CA THR A 265 -0.66 13.21 -8.92
C THR A 265 -0.41 12.24 -7.76
N ILE A 266 0.79 11.67 -7.69
CA ILE A 266 1.23 10.91 -6.53
C ILE A 266 1.89 11.86 -5.54
N LEU A 267 1.47 11.79 -4.27
CA LEU A 267 2.09 12.52 -3.17
C LEU A 267 2.60 11.52 -2.12
N PRO A 268 3.89 11.24 -2.07
CA PRO A 268 4.46 10.47 -0.98
C PRO A 268 4.29 11.18 0.35
N PHE A 269 3.95 10.43 1.40
CA PHE A 269 3.80 10.99 2.74
C PHE A 269 4.29 10.01 3.80
N TRP A 270 4.62 10.55 4.97
CA TRP A 270 4.93 9.74 6.15
C TRP A 270 4.46 10.43 7.43
N VAL A 271 4.25 9.62 8.45
CA VAL A 271 3.77 10.06 9.74
C VAL A 271 4.75 9.62 10.82
N ILE A 272 5.23 10.56 11.62
CA ILE A 272 6.15 10.26 12.73
C ILE A 272 5.57 10.78 14.03
N ARG A 273 5.53 9.93 15.04
CA ARG A 273 5.20 10.37 16.38
C ARG A 273 6.38 11.10 17.00
N SER A 274 6.18 12.36 17.33
CA SER A 274 7.17 13.18 18.03
C SER A 274 6.46 14.03 19.11
N LYS A 275 7.04 14.07 20.30
CA LYS A 275 6.57 14.88 21.44
C LYS A 275 5.06 14.74 21.72
N GLY A 276 4.53 13.51 21.60
CA GLY A 276 3.11 13.20 21.87
C GLY A 276 2.12 13.58 20.76
N ARG A 277 2.60 14.08 19.63
CA ARG A 277 1.81 14.38 18.42
C ARG A 277 2.29 13.54 17.23
N HIS A 278 1.48 13.51 16.18
CA HIS A 278 1.83 12.88 14.91
C HIS A 278 2.23 13.97 13.90
N ALA A 279 3.52 14.12 13.68
CA ALA A 279 4.02 14.98 12.60
C ALA A 279 3.78 14.27 11.26
N THR A 280 2.96 14.87 10.41
CA THR A 280 2.77 14.44 9.03
C THR A 280 3.69 15.24 8.14
N GLU A 281 4.43 14.58 7.27
CA GLU A 281 5.30 15.20 6.28
C GLU A 281 4.97 14.64 4.90
N VAL A 282 5.23 15.44 3.87
CA VAL A 282 5.03 15.07 2.46
C VAL A 282 6.31 15.22 1.69
N GLY A 283 6.53 14.35 0.71
CA GLY A 283 7.60 14.45 -0.26
C GLY A 283 7.23 15.33 -1.46
N GLU A 284 8.11 15.34 -2.44
CA GLU A 284 7.82 15.97 -3.72
C GLU A 284 6.74 15.23 -4.48
N ARG A 285 5.97 15.95 -5.28
CA ARG A 285 4.92 15.39 -6.13
C ARG A 285 5.53 14.60 -7.26
N ILE A 286 4.98 13.42 -7.52
CA ILE A 286 5.40 12.55 -8.62
C ILE A 286 4.26 12.49 -9.64
N THR A 287 4.55 12.89 -10.88
CA THR A 287 3.65 12.71 -12.02
C THR A 287 4.09 11.50 -12.83
N VAL A 288 3.14 10.83 -13.48
CA VAL A 288 3.40 9.65 -14.32
C VAL A 288 2.81 9.94 -15.69
N ALA A 289 3.68 10.12 -16.68
CA ALA A 289 3.29 10.60 -17.99
C ALA A 289 2.64 9.52 -18.88
N SER A 290 2.97 8.24 -18.66
CA SER A 290 2.50 7.14 -19.50
C SER A 290 2.46 5.79 -18.78
N MET A 291 1.88 4.79 -19.44
CA MET A 291 1.88 3.39 -18.98
C MET A 291 3.15 2.62 -19.38
N GLU A 292 4.14 3.29 -19.97
CA GLU A 292 5.38 2.67 -20.37
C GLU A 292 6.11 2.06 -19.15
N PRO A 293 6.64 0.83 -19.26
CA PRO A 293 7.29 0.14 -18.14
C PRO A 293 8.40 0.97 -17.46
N ALA A 294 9.18 1.70 -18.24
CA ALA A 294 10.26 2.54 -17.73
C ALA A 294 9.72 3.70 -16.88
N GLU A 295 8.61 4.32 -17.29
CA GLU A 295 7.98 5.41 -16.58
C GLU A 295 7.35 4.94 -15.26
N LEU A 296 6.68 3.77 -15.29
CA LEU A 296 6.13 3.15 -14.07
C LEU A 296 7.26 2.75 -13.10
N ALA A 297 8.39 2.25 -13.62
CA ALA A 297 9.55 1.91 -12.81
C ALA A 297 10.18 3.15 -12.17
N ARG A 298 10.38 4.25 -12.94
CA ARG A 298 10.87 5.53 -12.44
C ARG A 298 10.01 6.03 -11.26
N ALA A 299 8.71 6.16 -11.49
CA ALA A 299 7.79 6.66 -10.46
C ALA A 299 7.77 5.77 -9.21
N THR A 300 7.81 4.43 -9.39
CA THR A 300 7.84 3.49 -8.25
C THR A 300 9.16 3.58 -7.49
N GLN A 301 10.30 3.81 -8.18
CA GLN A 301 11.59 4.02 -7.54
C GLN A 301 11.63 5.35 -6.77
N GLU A 302 11.05 6.41 -7.28
CA GLU A 302 10.93 7.69 -6.56
C GLU A 302 10.10 7.55 -5.29
N ILE A 303 8.96 6.84 -5.35
CA ILE A 303 8.18 6.50 -4.17
C ILE A 303 9.05 5.77 -3.14
N ALA A 304 9.79 4.73 -3.56
CA ALA A 304 10.64 3.96 -2.66
C ALA A 304 11.71 4.84 -1.99
N ALA A 305 12.36 5.73 -2.73
CA ALA A 305 13.37 6.63 -2.22
C ALA A 305 12.83 7.61 -1.16
N VAL A 306 11.65 8.19 -1.40
CA VAL A 306 11.02 9.10 -0.44
C VAL A 306 10.58 8.36 0.82
N LEU A 307 10.00 7.14 0.70
CA LEU A 307 9.62 6.34 1.86
C LEU A 307 10.84 5.88 2.67
N GLU A 308 11.95 5.55 2.01
CA GLU A 308 13.21 5.24 2.65
C GLU A 308 13.70 6.41 3.50
N ALA A 309 13.69 7.64 2.96
CA ALA A 309 14.06 8.84 3.68
C ALA A 309 13.17 9.10 4.90
N GLY A 310 11.86 8.88 4.78
CA GLY A 310 10.92 8.97 5.89
C GLY A 310 11.19 7.92 6.98
N ILE A 311 11.40 6.65 6.61
CA ILE A 311 11.67 5.56 7.55
C ILE A 311 12.99 5.79 8.30
N ARG A 312 14.02 6.32 7.65
CA ARG A 312 15.31 6.64 8.30
C ARG A 312 15.19 7.64 9.45
N GLN A 313 14.17 8.50 9.44
CA GLN A 313 13.94 9.48 10.52
C GLN A 313 13.43 8.83 11.82
N ALA A 314 12.66 7.73 11.72
CA ALA A 314 12.08 7.04 12.88
C ALA A 314 11.89 5.53 12.60
N PRO A 315 13.01 4.78 12.39
CA PRO A 315 12.95 3.38 11.97
C PRO A 315 12.25 2.47 13.00
N GLU A 316 12.24 2.84 14.26
CA GLU A 316 11.52 2.12 15.32
C GLU A 316 9.98 2.24 15.20
N GLN A 317 9.49 3.19 14.40
CA GLN A 317 8.06 3.37 14.14
C GLN A 317 7.59 2.69 12.84
N TRP A 318 8.51 2.09 12.10
CA TRP A 318 8.19 1.31 10.90
C TRP A 318 7.77 -0.11 11.27
N CYS A 319 6.47 -0.35 11.31
CA CYS A 319 5.87 -1.55 11.90
C CYS A 319 5.50 -2.61 10.86
N VAL A 320 6.49 -3.17 10.15
CA VAL A 320 6.29 -4.23 9.17
C VAL A 320 6.78 -5.57 9.69
N PHE A 321 5.85 -6.53 9.83
CA PHE A 321 6.06 -7.88 10.36
C PHE A 321 6.06 -8.97 9.27
N LYS A 322 6.42 -8.57 8.05
CA LYS A 322 6.60 -9.45 6.88
C LYS A 322 7.97 -9.20 6.27
N PRO A 323 8.53 -10.16 5.52
CA PRO A 323 9.75 -9.91 4.75
C PRO A 323 9.44 -8.87 3.65
N ILE A 324 10.28 -7.85 3.54
CA ILE A 324 10.21 -6.84 2.48
C ILE A 324 11.09 -7.25 1.30
N TRP A 325 12.20 -7.89 1.59
CA TRP A 325 13.14 -8.39 0.57
C TRP A 325 12.96 -9.89 0.39
N PRO A 326 13.20 -10.42 -0.82
CA PRO A 326 13.16 -11.87 -1.06
C PRO A 326 14.28 -12.56 -0.28
N ASP A 327 13.96 -13.73 0.28
CA ASP A 327 14.94 -14.63 0.92
C ASP A 327 15.52 -15.64 -0.09
N ASP A 328 14.90 -15.81 -1.28
CA ASP A 328 15.35 -16.72 -2.32
C ASP A 328 16.53 -16.15 -3.09
N PRO A 329 17.72 -16.82 -3.09
CA PRO A 329 18.90 -16.34 -3.80
C PRO A 329 18.70 -16.22 -5.32
N GLY A 330 17.86 -17.07 -5.91
CA GLY A 330 17.56 -17.01 -7.34
C GLY A 330 16.76 -15.75 -7.70
N GLU A 331 15.79 -15.38 -6.87
CA GLU A 331 15.05 -14.13 -7.07
C GLU A 331 15.91 -12.90 -6.79
N VAL A 332 16.81 -12.94 -5.81
CA VAL A 332 17.79 -11.87 -5.59
C VAL A 332 18.66 -11.66 -6.81
N ALA A 333 19.28 -12.72 -7.34
CA ALA A 333 20.11 -12.67 -8.55
C ALA A 333 19.33 -12.15 -9.76
N ARG A 334 18.08 -12.60 -9.92
CA ARG A 334 17.20 -12.12 -10.99
C ARG A 334 16.90 -10.62 -10.86
N LEU A 335 16.64 -10.12 -9.65
CA LEU A 335 16.42 -8.69 -9.45
C LEU A 335 17.69 -7.88 -9.71
N GLU A 336 18.85 -8.39 -9.35
CA GLU A 336 20.15 -7.77 -9.63
C GLU A 336 20.43 -7.69 -11.12
N SER A 337 20.15 -8.76 -11.90
CA SER A 337 20.32 -8.78 -13.34
C SER A 337 19.41 -7.80 -14.11
N LEU A 338 18.24 -7.49 -13.56
CA LEU A 338 17.33 -6.48 -14.15
C LEU A 338 17.87 -5.05 -13.97
N ALA A 339 18.82 -4.88 -13.08
CA ALA A 339 19.42 -3.60 -12.71
C ALA A 339 20.70 -3.27 -13.48
N GLU A 340 21.37 -4.26 -14.02
CA GLU A 340 22.51 -4.02 -14.88
C GLU A 340 22.02 -3.43 -16.21
N PRO A 341 22.54 -2.27 -16.65
CA PRO A 341 22.27 -1.81 -18.00
C PRO A 341 22.68 -2.95 -18.96
N PRO A 342 21.92 -3.18 -20.04
CA PRO A 342 22.31 -4.20 -21.03
C PRO A 342 23.76 -3.96 -21.43
N PRO A 343 24.59 -5.01 -21.55
CA PRO A 343 25.98 -4.86 -21.91
C PRO A 343 26.03 -3.98 -23.16
N GLN A 344 26.73 -2.86 -23.06
CA GLN A 344 26.97 -2.02 -24.23
C GLN A 344 27.62 -2.93 -25.24
N THR A 345 26.88 -3.33 -26.27
CA THR A 345 27.44 -4.00 -27.41
C THR A 345 28.60 -3.13 -27.88
N ALA A 346 29.80 -3.62 -27.68
CA ALA A 346 30.99 -2.93 -28.11
C ALA A 346 30.78 -2.59 -29.61
N THR A 347 30.53 -1.31 -29.84
CA THR A 347 30.52 -0.80 -31.21
C THR A 347 31.95 -0.96 -31.67
N THR A 348 32.19 -1.98 -32.46
CA THR A 348 33.47 -2.16 -33.18
C THR A 348 33.77 -0.83 -33.81
N PRO A 349 34.93 -0.21 -33.53
CA PRO A 349 35.27 1.05 -34.17
C PRO A 349 35.29 0.79 -35.67
N GLY A 350 34.29 1.33 -36.37
CA GLY A 350 34.24 1.28 -37.82
C GLY A 350 35.54 1.86 -38.37
N ALA A 351 36.19 1.08 -39.27
CA ALA A 351 37.37 1.47 -39.97
C ALA A 351 37.28 2.92 -40.44
N ALA A 352 38.21 3.72 -39.99
CA ALA A 352 38.37 5.11 -40.41
C ALA A 352 38.41 5.17 -41.94
N ALA A 353 37.41 5.76 -42.56
CA ALA A 353 37.42 6.06 -43.99
C ALA A 353 38.58 7.03 -44.27
N ALA A 354 39.48 6.63 -45.14
CA ALA A 354 40.59 7.44 -45.56
C ALA A 354 40.11 8.78 -46.15
N PRO A 355 40.82 9.88 -45.90
CA PRO A 355 40.42 11.21 -46.39
C PRO A 355 40.52 11.29 -47.89
N LYS A 356 39.50 11.76 -48.62
CA LYS A 356 39.50 12.06 -50.02
C LYS A 356 40.56 13.15 -50.34
N PRO A 357 41.35 13.00 -51.39
CA PRO A 357 42.30 14.06 -51.79
C PRO A 357 41.57 15.31 -52.25
N ALA A 358 42.14 16.45 -51.89
CA ALA A 358 41.66 17.78 -52.25
C ALA A 358 41.78 18.05 -53.79
N PRO A 359 40.86 18.76 -54.42
CA PRO A 359 40.96 19.12 -55.80
C PRO A 359 42.06 20.17 -56.04
N ALA A 360 42.85 19.93 -57.08
CA ALA A 360 43.95 20.79 -57.50
C ALA A 360 43.52 22.23 -57.84
N GLY A 361 44.27 23.19 -57.37
CA GLY A 361 44.02 24.61 -57.56
C GLY A 361 44.13 25.01 -59.03
N VAL A 362 43.18 25.85 -59.46
CA VAL A 362 43.19 26.60 -60.70
C VAL A 362 43.89 27.92 -60.43
N LYS A 363 45.07 28.09 -61.08
CA LYS A 363 45.75 29.41 -61.19
C LYS A 363 44.91 30.28 -62.13
N GLY A 364 44.44 31.40 -61.67
CA GLY A 364 43.89 32.48 -62.46
C GLY A 364 44.83 33.68 -62.41
N ALA A 365 45.26 34.07 -63.58
CA ALA A 365 46.15 35.18 -63.80
C ALA A 365 45.40 36.51 -63.91
N GLY A 366 46.04 37.53 -63.49
CA GLY A 366 46.25 38.84 -64.20
C GLY A 366 45.08 39.89 -64.13
N ALA A 367 45.37 40.95 -63.54
CA ALA A 367 45.47 42.37 -63.88
C ALA A 367 45.25 43.23 -62.64
#